data_2e85d4b83f133a3cacbde7b265532d78
#
_entry.id   2e85d4b83f133a3cacbde7b265532d78
#
_cell.length_a   1.000
_cell.length_b   1.000
_cell.length_c   1.000
_cell.angle_alpha   90.00
_cell.angle_beta   90.00
_cell.angle_gamma   90.00
#
_symmetry.space_group_name_H-M   'P 1'
#
loop_
_entity.id
_entity.type
_entity.pdbx_description
1 polymer ?
#
loop_
_entity_poly.entity_id
_entity_poly.type
_entity_poly.pdbx_seq_one_letter_code
_entity_poly.pdbx_strand_id
1 'polypeptide(L)'
;MRKLQFLLLDAGPIIKLFELGLWEKFIGRCGVVVSRTVVEEAVHTGQCDCLSYIDFPFEEADEQGRIKIVDMTLPAIQSFLRDSTIGMKYAIDPGEAETLVFLSDSSENFILCTADGPVFSALGFLDKAQSGISLEELLQKCGLLMSHKLEWRFSKKFREKYTRIGQLDSIQDKGL
;
A
#
# COMPACT_ATOMS: atom_id res chain seq x y z
N MET A 1 14.63 19.62 -1.11
CA MET A 1 14.53 18.16 -1.39
C MET A 1 13.20 17.91 -2.07
N ARG A 2 13.18 17.26 -3.25
CA ARG A 2 11.92 16.82 -3.85
C ARG A 2 11.32 15.77 -2.89
N LYS A 3 10.11 16.03 -2.37
CA LYS A 3 9.32 15.00 -1.70
C LYS A 3 9.14 13.85 -2.70
N LEU A 4 9.32 12.60 -2.25
CA LEU A 4 8.83 11.44 -3.01
C LEU A 4 7.32 11.66 -3.17
N GLN A 5 6.93 12.08 -4.38
CA GLN A 5 5.54 12.35 -4.69
C GLN A 5 4.88 11.02 -5.04
N PHE A 6 3.60 10.89 -4.63
CA PHE A 6 2.70 9.82 -5.06
C PHE A 6 2.99 8.44 -4.44
N LEU A 7 2.95 8.40 -3.13
CA LEU A 7 3.03 7.15 -2.40
C LEU A 7 1.64 6.76 -1.90
N LEU A 8 1.09 5.67 -2.45
CA LEU A 8 -0.05 4.97 -1.88
C LEU A 8 0.44 4.12 -0.70
N LEU A 9 -0.23 4.24 0.44
CA LEU A 9 0.02 3.41 1.61
C LEU A 9 -1.17 2.51 1.88
N ASP A 10 -0.86 1.25 2.17
CA ASP A 10 -1.78 0.27 2.71
C ASP A 10 -1.80 0.31 4.25
N ALA A 11 -2.82 -0.27 4.88
CA ALA A 11 -3.03 -0.23 6.34
C ALA A 11 -1.86 -0.83 7.12
N GLY A 12 -1.32 -1.97 6.70
CA GLY A 12 -0.21 -2.63 7.39
C GLY A 12 1.04 -1.75 7.56
N PRO A 13 1.60 -1.15 6.49
CA PRO A 13 2.66 -0.16 6.58
C PRO A 13 2.33 1.05 7.44
N ILE A 14 1.09 1.55 7.39
CA ILE A 14 0.64 2.69 8.21
C ILE A 14 0.73 2.34 9.69
N ILE A 15 0.09 1.25 10.09
CA ILE A 15 0.11 0.76 11.48
C ILE A 15 1.55 0.61 11.96
N LYS A 16 2.41 -0.02 11.13
CA LYS A 16 3.83 -0.20 11.48
C LYS A 16 4.57 1.13 11.65
N LEU A 17 4.31 2.15 10.83
CA LEU A 17 4.90 3.48 10.99
C LEU A 17 4.49 4.15 12.31
N PHE A 18 3.23 3.97 12.74
CA PHE A 18 2.77 4.45 14.05
C PHE A 18 3.43 3.68 15.20
N GLU A 19 3.48 2.34 15.15
CA GLU A 19 4.16 1.51 16.15
C GLU A 19 5.63 1.91 16.35
N LEU A 20 6.29 2.30 15.28
CA LEU A 20 7.69 2.74 15.29
C LEU A 20 7.88 4.21 15.68
N GLY A 21 6.80 4.97 15.87
CA GLY A 21 6.87 6.41 16.12
C GLY A 21 7.47 7.22 14.95
N LEU A 22 7.34 6.70 13.72
CA LEU A 22 7.94 7.29 12.53
C LEU A 22 6.93 8.05 11.65
N TRP A 23 5.62 7.94 11.91
CA TRP A 23 4.58 8.50 11.07
C TRP A 23 4.78 9.98 10.75
N GLU A 24 4.90 10.84 11.76
CA GLU A 24 5.07 12.29 11.58
C GLU A 24 6.33 12.65 10.77
N LYS A 25 7.44 11.97 11.03
CA LYS A 25 8.67 12.17 10.27
C LYS A 25 8.52 11.73 8.82
N PHE A 26 7.74 10.68 8.60
CA PHE A 26 7.50 10.08 7.30
C PHE A 26 6.65 10.99 6.41
N ILE A 27 5.46 11.41 6.87
CA ILE A 27 4.58 12.32 6.11
C ILE A 27 5.22 13.71 5.88
N GLY A 28 6.16 14.12 6.74
CA GLY A 28 6.96 15.32 6.52
C GLY A 28 7.94 15.20 5.34
N ARG A 29 8.30 13.98 4.91
CA ARG A 29 9.29 13.70 3.84
C ARG A 29 8.68 13.19 2.54
N CYS A 30 7.49 12.61 2.61
CA CYS A 30 6.82 11.96 1.48
C CYS A 30 5.48 12.64 1.20
N GLY A 31 5.06 12.68 -0.07
CA GLY A 31 3.68 12.97 -0.45
C GLY A 31 2.86 11.68 -0.35
N VAL A 32 2.07 11.56 0.71
CA VAL A 32 1.31 10.35 1.03
C VAL A 32 -0.12 10.46 0.52
N VAL A 33 -0.59 9.40 -0.14
CA VAL A 33 -1.98 9.21 -0.53
C VAL A 33 -2.49 7.93 0.11
N VAL A 34 -3.68 7.96 0.67
CA VAL A 34 -4.34 6.80 1.27
C VAL A 34 -5.77 6.71 0.77
N SER A 35 -6.29 5.50 0.59
CA SER A 35 -7.70 5.33 0.27
C SER A 35 -8.55 5.44 1.54
N ARG A 36 -9.83 5.77 1.37
CA ARG A 36 -10.79 5.88 2.48
C ARG A 36 -10.89 4.55 3.23
N THR A 37 -11.00 3.44 2.53
CA THR A 37 -11.07 2.11 3.13
C THR A 37 -9.83 1.79 3.95
N VAL A 38 -8.64 2.13 3.47
CA VAL A 38 -7.38 1.94 4.22
C VAL A 38 -7.35 2.77 5.50
N VAL A 39 -7.86 4.01 5.48
CA VAL A 39 -8.00 4.84 6.69
C VAL A 39 -8.89 4.16 7.72
N GLU A 40 -10.07 3.69 7.30
CA GLU A 40 -11.02 3.01 8.17
C GLU A 40 -10.44 1.71 8.75
N GLU A 41 -9.76 0.91 7.94
CA GLU A 41 -9.09 -0.31 8.36
C GLU A 41 -7.98 -0.04 9.37
N ALA A 42 -7.12 0.95 9.12
CA ALA A 42 -6.03 1.30 10.03
C ALA A 42 -6.55 1.72 11.40
N VAL A 43 -7.60 2.56 11.44
CA VAL A 43 -8.25 2.99 12.68
C VAL A 43 -8.88 1.81 13.42
N HIS A 44 -9.60 0.93 12.70
CA HIS A 44 -10.26 -0.22 13.31
C HIS A 44 -9.27 -1.22 13.90
N THR A 45 -8.22 -1.55 13.17
CA THR A 45 -7.19 -2.50 13.62
C THR A 45 -6.38 -1.95 14.79
N GLY A 46 -6.03 -0.66 14.77
CA GLY A 46 -5.33 -0.01 15.87
C GLY A 46 -6.12 0.05 17.19
N GLN A 47 -7.43 -0.11 17.14
CA GLN A 47 -8.31 -0.17 18.33
C GLN A 47 -8.42 -1.58 18.93
N CYS A 48 -8.20 -2.63 18.14
CA CYS A 48 -8.40 -4.02 18.58
C CYS A 48 -7.23 -4.63 19.34
N ASP A 49 -6.02 -4.20 19.06
CA ASP A 49 -4.83 -4.69 19.76
C ASP A 49 -4.58 -3.83 21.00
N CYS A 50 -4.84 -4.32 22.20
CA CYS A 50 -4.65 -3.75 23.54
C CYS A 50 -3.42 -2.84 23.78
N LEU A 51 -2.83 -2.33 22.73
CA LEU A 51 -1.86 -1.25 22.70
C LEU A 51 -2.65 0.06 22.75
N SER A 52 -2.42 0.84 23.78
CA SER A 52 -2.91 2.19 24.02
C SER A 52 -3.43 2.87 22.74
N TYR A 53 -4.72 3.22 22.75
CA TYR A 53 -5.46 3.97 21.74
C TYR A 53 -4.52 4.76 20.82
N ILE A 54 -4.23 4.22 19.64
CA ILE A 54 -3.48 4.97 18.63
C ILE A 54 -4.51 5.90 17.99
N ASP A 55 -4.43 7.16 18.33
CA ASP A 55 -5.18 8.19 17.64
C ASP A 55 -4.53 8.42 16.29
N PHE A 56 -5.22 8.03 15.23
CA PHE A 56 -4.75 8.23 13.86
C PHE A 56 -5.34 9.55 13.32
N PRO A 57 -4.59 10.66 13.31
CA PRO A 57 -5.11 11.96 12.92
C PRO A 57 -5.16 12.14 11.40
N PHE A 58 -5.77 11.19 10.68
CA PHE A 58 -5.80 11.20 9.22
C PHE A 58 -6.58 12.38 8.65
N GLU A 59 -7.78 12.66 9.20
CA GLU A 59 -8.63 13.75 8.72
C GLU A 59 -7.94 15.11 8.94
N GLU A 60 -7.34 15.32 10.11
CA GLU A 60 -6.57 16.52 10.40
C GLU A 60 -5.36 16.65 9.47
N ALA A 61 -4.66 15.55 9.19
CA ALA A 61 -3.52 15.55 8.29
C ALA A 61 -3.91 15.83 6.83
N ASP A 62 -5.10 15.38 6.40
CA ASP A 62 -5.66 15.67 5.07
C ASP A 62 -6.08 17.14 4.98
N GLU A 63 -6.82 17.67 5.96
CA GLU A 63 -7.21 19.09 6.04
C GLU A 63 -6.00 20.03 6.01
N GLN A 64 -4.90 19.63 6.65
CA GLN A 64 -3.63 20.38 6.64
C GLN A 64 -2.81 20.16 5.35
N GLY A 65 -3.27 19.33 4.41
CA GLY A 65 -2.58 19.02 3.18
C GLY A 65 -1.26 18.24 3.37
N ARG A 66 -1.10 17.55 4.50
CA ARG A 66 0.08 16.74 4.80
C ARG A 66 0.01 15.36 4.15
N ILE A 67 -1.19 14.83 4.02
CA ILE A 67 -1.54 13.63 3.26
C ILE A 67 -2.69 13.97 2.31
N LYS A 68 -3.12 13.02 1.49
CA LYS A 68 -4.33 13.11 0.68
C LYS A 68 -5.14 11.83 0.83
N ILE A 69 -6.38 11.97 1.29
CA ILE A 69 -7.34 10.86 1.29
C ILE A 69 -8.05 10.84 -0.05
N VAL A 70 -8.14 9.66 -0.66
CA VAL A 70 -8.85 9.44 -1.92
C VAL A 70 -9.95 8.42 -1.73
N ASP A 71 -10.99 8.53 -2.56
CA ASP A 71 -12.19 7.72 -2.49
C ASP A 71 -12.50 7.20 -3.88
N MET A 72 -12.66 5.89 -4.02
CA MET A 72 -13.03 5.27 -5.30
C MET A 72 -14.50 4.86 -5.26
N THR A 73 -15.16 4.98 -6.39
CA THR A 73 -16.57 4.60 -6.48
C THR A 73 -16.77 3.10 -6.34
N LEU A 74 -17.79 2.69 -5.60
CA LEU A 74 -18.15 1.28 -5.46
C LEU A 74 -18.29 0.54 -6.82
N PRO A 75 -18.91 1.14 -7.86
CA PRO A 75 -18.96 0.49 -9.17
C PRO A 75 -17.58 0.21 -9.77
N ALA A 76 -16.61 1.11 -9.62
CA ALA A 76 -15.24 0.90 -10.12
C ALA A 76 -14.55 -0.27 -9.41
N ILE A 77 -14.65 -0.33 -8.07
CA ILE A 77 -14.11 -1.43 -7.26
C ILE A 77 -14.77 -2.75 -7.63
N GLN A 78 -16.11 -2.78 -7.73
CA GLN A 78 -16.85 -3.98 -8.09
C GLN A 78 -16.55 -4.45 -9.52
N SER A 79 -16.37 -3.52 -10.48
CA SER A 79 -15.96 -3.85 -11.84
C SER A 79 -14.58 -4.49 -11.85
N PHE A 80 -13.61 -3.91 -11.14
CA PHE A 80 -12.27 -4.46 -11.00
C PHE A 80 -12.29 -5.89 -10.44
N LEU A 81 -13.06 -6.13 -9.37
CA LEU A 81 -13.14 -7.45 -8.73
C LEU A 81 -13.84 -8.50 -9.61
N ARG A 82 -14.82 -8.10 -10.43
CA ARG A 82 -15.56 -9.03 -11.32
C ARG A 82 -14.83 -9.29 -12.62
N ASP A 83 -14.29 -8.25 -13.23
CA ASP A 83 -13.74 -8.30 -14.58
C ASP A 83 -12.26 -8.68 -14.58
N SER A 84 -11.59 -8.56 -13.43
CA SER A 84 -10.21 -8.94 -13.31
C SER A 84 -10.05 -10.38 -12.84
N THR A 85 -9.35 -11.19 -13.65
CA THR A 85 -8.79 -12.48 -13.21
C THR A 85 -8.04 -12.37 -11.87
N ILE A 86 -7.58 -11.17 -11.54
CA ILE A 86 -6.78 -10.81 -10.37
C ILE A 86 -7.56 -10.95 -9.08
N GLY A 87 -8.80 -10.44 -9.01
CA GLY A 87 -9.63 -10.49 -7.81
C GLY A 87 -9.86 -11.92 -7.34
N MET A 88 -10.15 -12.84 -8.28
CA MET A 88 -10.33 -14.26 -7.97
C MET A 88 -9.01 -14.99 -7.73
N LYS A 89 -7.97 -14.69 -8.53
CA LYS A 89 -6.69 -15.41 -8.49
C LYS A 89 -5.90 -15.15 -7.21
N TYR A 90 -5.94 -13.90 -6.71
CA TYR A 90 -5.13 -13.47 -5.57
C TYR A 90 -5.96 -13.19 -4.31
N ALA A 91 -7.27 -13.45 -4.34
CA ALA A 91 -8.17 -13.19 -3.21
C ALA A 91 -8.06 -11.73 -2.68
N ILE A 92 -8.01 -10.78 -3.61
CA ILE A 92 -7.93 -9.35 -3.31
C ILE A 92 -9.21 -8.90 -2.59
N ASP A 93 -9.06 -8.25 -1.45
CA ASP A 93 -10.17 -7.69 -0.71
C ASP A 93 -10.63 -6.32 -1.27
N PRO A 94 -11.77 -5.78 -0.81
CA PRO A 94 -12.28 -4.50 -1.32
C PRO A 94 -11.35 -3.31 -1.09
N GLY A 95 -10.62 -3.24 0.03
CA GLY A 95 -9.69 -2.16 0.33
C GLY A 95 -8.44 -2.21 -0.56
N GLU A 96 -7.90 -3.42 -0.76
CA GLU A 96 -6.81 -3.67 -1.69
C GLU A 96 -7.23 -3.38 -3.14
N ALA A 97 -8.47 -3.76 -3.51
CA ALA A 97 -9.02 -3.46 -4.83
C ALA A 97 -9.16 -1.96 -5.05
N GLU A 98 -9.65 -1.20 -4.07
CA GLU A 98 -9.74 0.26 -4.13
C GLU A 98 -8.39 0.89 -4.47
N THR A 99 -7.34 0.47 -3.76
CA THR A 99 -5.97 0.95 -3.97
C THR A 99 -5.43 0.58 -5.35
N LEU A 100 -5.68 -0.65 -5.83
CA LEU A 100 -5.25 -1.12 -7.15
C LEU A 100 -6.01 -0.41 -8.29
N VAL A 101 -7.30 -0.14 -8.12
CA VAL A 101 -8.11 0.66 -9.06
C VAL A 101 -7.55 2.05 -9.17
N PHE A 102 -7.33 2.72 -8.04
CA PHE A 102 -6.74 4.05 -8.03
C PHE A 102 -5.37 4.09 -8.73
N LEU A 103 -4.51 3.12 -8.44
CA LEU A 103 -3.19 2.99 -9.08
C LEU A 103 -3.30 2.77 -10.61
N SER A 104 -4.35 2.09 -11.05
CA SER A 104 -4.56 1.77 -12.47
C SER A 104 -5.15 2.92 -13.26
N ASP A 105 -6.06 3.67 -12.65
CA ASP A 105 -6.78 4.78 -13.28
C ASP A 105 -5.98 6.10 -13.24
N SER A 106 -5.00 6.18 -12.35
CA SER A 106 -4.19 7.39 -12.24
C SER A 106 -3.24 7.54 -13.43
N SER A 107 -3.20 8.75 -13.99
CA SER A 107 -2.18 9.15 -14.98
C SER A 107 -0.81 9.41 -14.36
N GLU A 108 -0.73 9.47 -13.03
CA GLU A 108 0.50 9.73 -12.29
C GLU A 108 1.19 8.41 -11.90
N ASN A 109 2.52 8.45 -11.81
CA ASN A 109 3.31 7.27 -11.43
C ASN A 109 3.32 7.11 -9.91
N PHE A 110 2.25 6.53 -9.37
CA PHE A 110 2.19 6.16 -7.96
C PHE A 110 3.05 4.93 -7.66
N ILE A 111 3.60 4.91 -6.44
CA ILE A 111 4.27 3.75 -5.86
C ILE A 111 3.39 3.28 -4.70
N LEU A 112 3.04 2.01 -4.67
CA LEU A 112 2.25 1.38 -3.62
C LEU A 112 3.15 0.68 -2.62
N CYS A 113 3.07 1.09 -1.36
CA CYS A 113 3.70 0.39 -0.24
C CYS A 113 2.65 -0.46 0.48
N THR A 114 2.84 -1.75 0.46
CA THR A 114 2.01 -2.74 1.15
C THR A 114 2.87 -3.75 1.89
N ALA A 115 2.25 -4.53 2.75
CA ALA A 115 2.82 -5.71 3.40
C ALA A 115 2.07 -7.00 2.99
N ASP A 116 1.26 -6.90 1.93
CA ASP A 116 0.41 -8.00 1.46
C ASP A 116 0.99 -8.70 0.22
N GLY A 117 1.11 -10.02 0.29
CA GLY A 117 1.65 -10.84 -0.78
C GLY A 117 0.76 -10.89 -2.02
N PRO A 118 -0.55 -11.13 -1.88
CA PRO A 118 -1.55 -11.02 -2.94
C PRO A 118 -1.44 -9.73 -3.75
N VAL A 119 -1.33 -8.56 -3.10
CA VAL A 119 -1.18 -7.27 -3.77
C VAL A 119 0.11 -7.18 -4.58
N PHE A 120 1.24 -7.63 -4.03
CA PHE A 120 2.49 -7.69 -4.80
C PHE A 120 2.41 -8.66 -5.98
N SER A 121 1.71 -9.79 -5.83
CA SER A 121 1.47 -10.72 -6.92
C SER A 121 0.59 -10.10 -8.00
N ALA A 122 -0.47 -9.38 -7.61
CA ALA A 122 -1.32 -8.65 -8.54
C ALA A 122 -0.52 -7.60 -9.35
N LEU A 123 0.36 -6.84 -8.70
CA LEU A 123 1.25 -5.89 -9.39
C LEU A 123 2.20 -6.60 -10.37
N GLY A 124 2.75 -7.75 -9.98
CA GLY A 124 3.59 -8.57 -10.88
C GLY A 124 2.81 -9.07 -12.09
N PHE A 125 1.60 -9.55 -11.90
CA PHE A 125 0.70 -10.05 -12.95
C PHE A 125 0.30 -8.95 -13.95
N LEU A 126 0.05 -7.73 -13.44
CA LEU A 126 -0.33 -6.53 -14.23
C LEU A 126 0.83 -5.86 -14.96
N ASP A 127 2.04 -6.41 -14.90
CA ASP A 127 3.27 -5.76 -15.40
C ASP A 127 3.56 -4.39 -14.74
N LYS A 128 3.11 -4.23 -13.49
CA LYS A 128 3.31 -3.05 -12.63
C LYS A 128 4.26 -3.33 -11.46
N ALA A 129 5.17 -4.27 -11.62
CA ALA A 129 6.13 -4.69 -10.59
C ALA A 129 6.93 -3.50 -9.98
N GLN A 130 7.27 -2.51 -10.80
CA GLN A 130 8.01 -1.30 -10.40
C GLN A 130 7.16 -0.32 -9.57
N SER A 131 5.84 -0.47 -9.59
CA SER A 131 4.94 0.35 -8.78
C SER A 131 4.78 -0.17 -7.34
N GLY A 132 5.36 -1.33 -7.00
CA GLY A 132 5.36 -1.87 -5.66
C GLY A 132 6.66 -1.57 -4.90
N ILE A 133 6.55 -1.22 -3.61
CA ILE A 133 7.70 -1.02 -2.73
C ILE A 133 7.43 -1.63 -1.34
N SER A 134 8.44 -2.23 -0.72
CA SER A 134 8.35 -2.66 0.68
C SER A 134 8.57 -1.50 1.64
N LEU A 135 8.07 -1.62 2.88
CA LEU A 135 8.33 -0.61 3.92
C LEU A 135 9.82 -0.45 4.20
N GLU A 136 10.59 -1.55 4.18
CA GLU A 136 12.05 -1.51 4.34
C GLU A 136 12.72 -0.61 3.30
N GLU A 137 12.42 -0.81 2.02
CA GLU A 137 12.97 0.00 0.93
C GLU A 137 12.51 1.45 1.00
N LEU A 138 11.25 1.65 1.40
CA LEU A 138 10.66 2.97 1.52
C LEU A 138 11.34 3.80 2.62
N LEU A 139 11.54 3.21 3.81
CA LEU A 139 12.22 3.86 4.92
C LEU A 139 13.67 4.22 4.55
N GLN A 140 14.38 3.33 3.84
CA GLN A 140 15.72 3.61 3.32
C GLN A 140 15.71 4.80 2.36
N LYS A 141 14.78 4.83 1.39
CA LYS A 141 14.64 5.95 0.43
C LYS A 141 14.32 7.28 1.10
N CYS A 142 13.55 7.25 2.19
CA CYS A 142 13.21 8.44 2.97
C CYS A 142 14.30 8.84 3.97
N GLY A 143 15.41 8.09 4.06
CA GLY A 143 16.49 8.34 5.04
C GLY A 143 16.03 8.12 6.49
N LEU A 144 15.03 7.26 6.70
CA LEU A 144 14.54 6.85 8.00
C LEU A 144 15.17 5.51 8.36
N LEU A 145 16.42 5.56 8.85
CA LEU A 145 17.14 4.37 9.25
C LEU A 145 16.53 3.78 10.54
N MET A 146 16.38 2.47 10.55
CA MET A 146 15.90 1.72 11.70
C MET A 146 17.04 1.00 12.40
N SER A 147 17.01 1.00 13.73
CA SER A 147 17.94 0.23 14.57
C SER A 147 17.58 -1.25 14.65
N HIS A 148 16.34 -1.61 14.33
CA HIS A 148 15.81 -2.97 14.44
C HIS A 148 15.36 -3.48 13.08
N LYS A 149 15.46 -4.80 12.89
CA LYS A 149 14.98 -5.47 11.68
C LYS A 149 13.45 -5.51 11.68
N LEU A 150 12.86 -5.16 10.54
CA LEU A 150 11.42 -5.31 10.31
C LEU A 150 11.03 -6.79 10.18
N GLU A 151 9.75 -7.08 10.44
CA GLU A 151 9.19 -8.40 10.16
C GLU A 151 9.28 -8.73 8.67
N TRP A 152 9.28 -10.02 8.37
CA TRP A 152 9.44 -10.55 7.01
C TRP A 152 8.53 -9.88 5.98
N ARG A 153 7.25 -9.68 6.32
CA ARG A 153 6.24 -9.08 5.41
C ARG A 153 6.57 -7.65 4.96
N PHE A 154 7.38 -6.93 5.71
CA PHE A 154 7.80 -5.56 5.38
C PHE A 154 9.12 -5.49 4.62
N SER A 155 9.77 -6.64 4.36
CA SER A 155 11.10 -6.69 3.75
C SER A 155 11.05 -6.62 2.22
N LYS A 156 12.16 -6.15 1.64
CA LYS A 156 12.41 -6.21 0.19
C LYS A 156 12.29 -7.62 -0.36
N LYS A 157 12.81 -8.63 0.37
CA LYS A 157 12.74 -10.03 -0.05
C LYS A 157 11.31 -10.56 -0.13
N PHE A 158 10.43 -10.13 0.77
CA PHE A 158 9.01 -10.47 0.71
C PHE A 158 8.38 -9.91 -0.57
N ARG A 159 8.56 -8.62 -0.84
CA ARG A 159 8.08 -7.98 -2.07
C ARG A 159 8.57 -8.71 -3.31
N GLU A 160 9.88 -8.95 -3.42
CA GLU A 160 10.49 -9.62 -4.59
C GLU A 160 9.91 -11.01 -4.82
N LYS A 161 9.70 -11.79 -3.74
CA LYS A 161 9.11 -13.12 -3.83
C LYS A 161 7.72 -13.09 -4.46
N TYR A 162 6.82 -12.28 -3.91
CA TYR A 162 5.43 -12.24 -4.36
C TYR A 162 5.28 -11.56 -5.72
N THR A 163 6.01 -10.50 -6.00
CA THR A 163 6.05 -9.89 -7.34
C THR A 163 6.46 -10.90 -8.40
N ARG A 164 7.47 -11.73 -8.11
CA ARG A 164 7.92 -12.78 -9.04
C ARG A 164 6.85 -13.85 -9.27
N ILE A 165 6.09 -14.23 -8.24
CA ILE A 165 4.94 -15.16 -8.39
C ILE A 165 3.97 -14.59 -9.42
N GLY A 166 3.53 -13.35 -9.26
CA GLY A 166 2.61 -12.72 -10.20
C GLY A 166 3.14 -12.61 -11.63
N GLN A 167 4.43 -12.30 -11.79
CA GLN A 167 5.08 -12.28 -13.12
C GLN A 167 5.07 -13.66 -13.79
N LEU A 168 5.35 -14.72 -13.05
CA LEU A 168 5.31 -16.10 -13.57
C LEU A 168 3.87 -16.49 -13.93
N ASP A 169 2.90 -16.14 -13.10
CA ASP A 169 1.48 -16.39 -13.39
C ASP A 169 1.03 -15.69 -14.67
N SER A 170 1.47 -14.44 -14.89
CA SER A 170 1.14 -13.68 -16.11
C SER A 170 1.71 -14.36 -17.38
N ILE A 171 2.92 -14.95 -17.29
CA ILE A 171 3.53 -15.67 -18.39
C ILE A 171 2.72 -16.94 -18.71
N GLN A 172 2.33 -17.69 -17.68
CA GLN A 172 1.54 -18.92 -17.84
C GLN A 172 0.14 -18.64 -18.42
N ASP A 173 -0.54 -17.58 -17.98
CA ASP A 173 -1.87 -17.21 -18.49
C ASP A 173 -1.80 -16.75 -19.98
N LYS A 174 -0.69 -16.18 -20.41
CA LYS A 174 -0.48 -15.79 -21.83
C LYS A 174 -0.08 -16.96 -22.72
N GLY A 175 0.09 -18.17 -22.18
CA GLY A 175 0.46 -19.37 -22.94
C GLY A 175 1.88 -19.32 -23.54
N LEU A 176 2.77 -18.54 -22.91
CA LEU A 176 4.19 -18.42 -23.26
C LEU A 176 5.06 -19.37 -22.47
#